data_b8373eb47404c95dfd8c8264a38a823d
#
_entry.id   b8373eb47404c95dfd8c8264a38a823d
#
_cell.length_a   1.000
_cell.length_b   1.000
_cell.length_c   1.000
_cell.angle_alpha   90.00
_cell.angle_beta   90.00
_cell.angle_gamma   90.00
#
_symmetry.space_group_name_H-M   'P 1'
#
loop_
_entity.id
_entity.type
_entity.pdbx_description
1 polymer ?
#
loop_
_entity_poly.entity_id
_entity_poly.type
_entity_poly.pdbx_seq_one_letter_code
_entity_poly.pdbx_strand_id
1 'polypeptide(L)'
;MCAGAAGGGALLGAGTSRLGRLGRFQKYIRALGDHTYCNFQKLAQAAGKNEKFVKKDISRMIEKGWFLEGHVDAEGTCLITSNETYQQYLETQKQLELCKQEADPKVQLEENMSPEAQEVLRKGNEFLVKIRKSNDAIPGEEISAKISRMELIVQKIFERAGEHPEVIPDLKKLMDYYLPMTVKLLDAYEDMDGQPVQGENITASKKEIEETIDTLNIAFEKLLDSIFRDTAWDVSTDIS
;
A
#
# COMPACT_ATOMS: atom_id res chain seq x y z
N MET A 1 68.10 -36.52 -10.03
CA MET A 1 67.05 -36.99 -9.18
C MET A 1 66.17 -35.84 -8.80
N CYS A 2 64.93 -35.95 -9.21
CA CYS A 2 63.93 -34.88 -9.19
C CYS A 2 63.17 -34.83 -7.87
N ALA A 3 62.84 -33.64 -7.39
CA ALA A 3 61.69 -33.36 -6.54
C ALA A 3 61.40 -31.87 -6.66
N GLY A 4 60.38 -31.42 -7.22
CA GLY A 4 59.01 -31.49 -7.02
C GLY A 4 58.55 -30.13 -6.46
N ALA A 5 58.31 -29.13 -7.32
CA ALA A 5 57.69 -27.83 -6.93
C ALA A 5 56.18 -27.89 -7.21
N ALA A 6 55.38 -28.13 -6.19
CA ALA A 6 53.94 -27.98 -6.26
C ALA A 6 53.38 -27.39 -4.96
N GLY A 7 53.15 -26.09 -4.90
CA GLY A 7 52.63 -25.49 -3.68
C GLY A 7 52.25 -23.99 -3.78
N GLY A 8 52.27 -23.36 -4.96
CA GLY A 8 52.12 -21.92 -5.08
C GLY A 8 50.73 -21.39 -5.50
N GLY A 9 49.75 -22.24 -5.87
CA GLY A 9 48.52 -21.81 -6.51
C GLY A 9 47.33 -21.46 -5.59
N ALA A 10 47.29 -21.95 -4.35
CA ALA A 10 46.12 -21.83 -3.48
C ALA A 10 46.03 -20.48 -2.72
N LEU A 11 47.17 -19.78 -2.51
CA LEU A 11 47.22 -18.52 -1.76
C LEU A 11 46.78 -17.29 -2.58
N LEU A 12 46.93 -17.34 -3.91
CA LEU A 12 46.58 -16.20 -4.79
C LEU A 12 45.07 -16.10 -4.99
N GLY A 13 44.33 -17.23 -5.01
CA GLY A 13 42.87 -17.23 -5.18
C GLY A 13 42.11 -16.69 -3.96
N ALA A 14 42.60 -16.89 -2.74
CA ALA A 14 41.97 -16.38 -1.54
C ALA A 14 42.17 -14.86 -1.37
N GLY A 15 43.31 -14.30 -1.82
CA GLY A 15 43.59 -12.87 -1.77
C GLY A 15 42.72 -12.06 -2.71
N THR A 16 42.53 -12.52 -3.95
CA THR A 16 41.72 -11.82 -4.97
C THR A 16 40.23 -11.78 -4.61
N SER A 17 39.71 -12.84 -3.98
CA SER A 17 38.33 -12.88 -3.50
C SER A 17 38.07 -11.92 -2.33
N ARG A 18 39.07 -11.71 -1.45
CA ARG A 18 38.98 -10.76 -0.33
C ARG A 18 39.02 -9.32 -0.83
N LEU A 19 39.93 -8.97 -1.75
CA LEU A 19 40.02 -7.65 -2.35
C LEU A 19 38.73 -7.28 -3.10
N GLY A 20 38.17 -8.22 -3.88
CA GLY A 20 36.89 -8.00 -4.56
C GLY A 20 35.71 -7.76 -3.61
N ARG A 21 35.70 -8.39 -2.45
CA ARG A 21 34.68 -8.18 -1.42
C ARG A 21 34.84 -6.83 -0.73
N LEU A 22 36.07 -6.42 -0.40
CA LEU A 22 36.35 -5.12 0.17
C LEU A 22 35.93 -3.98 -0.77
N GLY A 23 36.22 -4.12 -2.06
CA GLY A 23 35.80 -3.14 -3.08
C GLY A 23 34.28 -3.01 -3.19
N ARG A 24 33.53 -4.10 -3.03
CA ARG A 24 32.06 -4.04 -2.99
C ARG A 24 31.54 -3.41 -1.71
N PHE A 25 32.13 -3.75 -0.56
CA PHE A 25 31.78 -3.14 0.71
C PHE A 25 31.92 -1.61 0.66
N GLN A 26 33.03 -1.09 0.12
CA GLN A 26 33.21 0.36 -0.06
C GLN A 26 32.14 0.98 -0.96
N LYS A 27 31.67 0.27 -2.00
CA LYS A 27 30.57 0.74 -2.85
C LYS A 27 29.25 0.78 -2.09
N TYR A 28 28.98 -0.19 -1.24
CA TYR A 28 27.78 -0.23 -0.40
C TYR A 28 27.79 0.93 0.60
N ILE A 29 28.91 1.20 1.27
CA ILE A 29 29.04 2.31 2.21
C ILE A 29 28.85 3.66 1.48
N ARG A 30 29.42 3.83 0.28
CA ARG A 30 29.21 5.05 -0.50
C ARG A 30 27.74 5.23 -0.94
N ALA A 31 27.07 4.15 -1.29
CA ALA A 31 25.66 4.20 -1.69
C ALA A 31 24.73 4.46 -0.49
N LEU A 32 25.13 4.00 0.70
CA LEU A 32 24.46 4.30 1.97
C LEU A 32 24.61 5.80 2.31
N GLY A 33 25.82 6.37 2.15
CA GLY A 33 26.12 7.75 2.53
C GLY A 33 25.94 7.96 4.04
N ASP A 34 25.27 9.04 4.41
CA ASP A 34 24.97 9.41 5.81
C ASP A 34 23.63 8.81 6.31
N HIS A 35 22.97 7.96 5.49
CA HIS A 35 21.71 7.33 5.85
C HIS A 35 21.95 6.06 6.68
N THR A 36 21.05 5.81 7.62
CA THR A 36 21.05 4.61 8.46
C THR A 36 20.35 3.41 7.81
N TYR A 37 19.76 3.59 6.62
CA TYR A 37 19.13 2.54 5.84
C TYR A 37 19.27 2.75 4.33
N CYS A 38 19.23 1.67 3.55
CA CYS A 38 19.29 1.74 2.09
C CYS A 38 18.62 0.53 1.44
N ASN A 39 17.84 0.78 0.39
CA ASN A 39 17.18 -0.27 -0.38
C ASN A 39 18.22 -1.10 -1.16
N PHE A 40 18.02 -2.43 -1.22
CA PHE A 40 18.90 -3.34 -1.94
C PHE A 40 19.00 -3.05 -3.43
N GLN A 41 17.97 -2.49 -4.04
CA GLN A 41 18.00 -2.08 -5.45
C GLN A 41 19.06 -0.98 -5.69
N LYS A 42 19.13 0.03 -4.83
CA LYS A 42 20.16 1.10 -4.89
C LYS A 42 21.56 0.53 -4.68
N LEU A 43 21.73 -0.38 -3.72
CA LEU A 43 23.00 -1.06 -3.46
C LEU A 43 23.43 -1.96 -4.64
N ALA A 44 22.49 -2.59 -5.31
CA ALA A 44 22.71 -3.41 -6.49
C ALA A 44 23.21 -2.57 -7.68
N GLN A 45 22.59 -1.43 -7.92
CA GLN A 45 23.03 -0.45 -8.92
C GLN A 45 24.46 0.04 -8.65
N ALA A 46 24.77 0.43 -7.40
CA ALA A 46 26.08 0.92 -7.00
C ALA A 46 27.19 -0.14 -7.17
N ALA A 47 26.88 -1.40 -6.89
CA ALA A 47 27.81 -2.51 -7.02
C ALA A 47 27.94 -3.03 -8.46
N GLY A 48 26.99 -2.72 -9.35
CA GLY A 48 26.90 -3.31 -10.70
C GLY A 48 26.58 -4.80 -10.65
N LYS A 49 25.72 -5.22 -9.71
CA LYS A 49 25.33 -6.62 -9.49
C LYS A 49 23.82 -6.73 -9.40
N ASN A 50 23.26 -7.93 -9.59
CA ASN A 50 21.86 -8.15 -9.36
C ASN A 50 21.52 -8.14 -7.84
N GLU A 51 20.30 -7.80 -7.53
CA GLU A 51 19.82 -7.65 -6.16
C GLU A 51 19.96 -8.93 -5.32
N LYS A 52 19.67 -10.09 -5.91
CA LYS A 52 19.80 -11.40 -5.24
C LYS A 52 21.24 -11.69 -4.81
N PHE A 53 22.21 -11.29 -5.63
CA PHE A 53 23.64 -11.40 -5.27
C PHE A 53 23.98 -10.46 -4.12
N VAL A 54 23.49 -9.20 -4.19
CA VAL A 54 23.81 -8.17 -3.20
C VAL A 54 23.22 -8.52 -1.84
N LYS A 55 21.97 -9.00 -1.77
CA LYS A 55 21.35 -9.52 -0.53
C LYS A 55 22.25 -10.58 0.12
N LYS A 56 22.65 -11.60 -0.65
CA LYS A 56 23.50 -12.68 -0.15
C LYS A 56 24.90 -12.22 0.25
N ASP A 57 25.49 -11.24 -0.47
CA ASP A 57 26.81 -10.72 -0.17
C ASP A 57 26.78 -9.88 1.11
N ILE A 58 25.77 -9.02 1.28
CA ILE A 58 25.57 -8.19 2.49
C ILE A 58 25.23 -9.05 3.70
N SER A 59 24.34 -10.04 3.61
CA SER A 59 24.08 -10.96 4.72
C SER A 59 25.34 -11.62 5.23
N ARG A 60 26.22 -12.07 4.31
CA ARG A 60 27.53 -12.63 4.69
C ARG A 60 28.49 -11.63 5.28
N MET A 61 28.38 -10.34 4.91
CA MET A 61 29.17 -9.28 5.50
C MET A 61 28.69 -8.94 6.92
N ILE A 62 27.37 -8.96 7.15
CA ILE A 62 26.78 -8.82 8.49
C ILE A 62 27.24 -9.96 9.40
N GLU A 63 27.12 -11.22 8.96
CA GLU A 63 27.59 -12.40 9.69
C GLU A 63 29.08 -12.34 10.06
N LYS A 64 29.88 -11.67 9.25
CA LYS A 64 31.33 -11.48 9.47
C LYS A 64 31.68 -10.20 10.23
N GLY A 65 30.71 -9.45 10.71
CA GLY A 65 30.89 -8.23 11.48
C GLY A 65 31.41 -7.04 10.68
N TRP A 66 31.22 -7.02 9.35
CA TRP A 66 31.63 -5.86 8.54
C TRP A 66 30.66 -4.69 8.71
N PHE A 67 29.39 -4.97 9.02
CA PHE A 67 28.40 -4.03 9.50
C PHE A 67 28.15 -4.33 10.97
N LEU A 68 28.64 -3.48 11.88
CA LEU A 68 28.55 -3.70 13.32
C LEU A 68 27.10 -3.73 13.81
N GLU A 69 26.25 -2.89 13.22
CA GLU A 69 24.84 -2.78 13.53
C GLU A 69 23.97 -3.04 12.27
N GLY A 70 24.41 -4.02 11.47
CA GLY A 70 23.75 -4.35 10.22
C GLY A 70 22.55 -5.30 10.42
N HIS A 71 21.38 -4.88 9.93
CA HIS A 71 20.16 -5.68 9.91
C HIS A 71 19.55 -5.66 8.51
N VAL A 72 18.79 -6.70 8.22
CA VAL A 72 17.92 -6.75 7.03
C VAL A 72 16.48 -6.70 7.50
N ASP A 73 15.65 -5.89 6.85
CA ASP A 73 14.22 -5.83 7.15
C ASP A 73 13.52 -7.17 6.93
N ALA A 74 12.31 -7.35 7.49
CA ALA A 74 11.56 -8.61 7.43
C ALA A 74 11.23 -9.04 5.98
N GLU A 75 11.05 -8.07 5.07
CA GLU A 75 10.76 -8.33 3.66
C GLU A 75 12.02 -8.58 2.82
N GLY A 76 13.20 -8.37 3.39
CA GLY A 76 14.48 -8.50 2.70
C GLY A 76 14.66 -7.46 1.58
N THR A 77 14.11 -6.26 1.74
CA THR A 77 14.16 -5.18 0.74
C THR A 77 15.18 -4.10 1.09
N CYS A 78 15.56 -3.99 2.37
CA CYS A 78 16.36 -2.90 2.90
C CYS A 78 17.47 -3.39 3.83
N LEU A 79 18.65 -2.74 3.72
CA LEU A 79 19.73 -2.83 4.71
C LEU A 79 19.57 -1.69 5.71
N ILE A 80 19.56 -2.00 7.00
CA ILE A 80 19.55 -1.04 8.11
C ILE A 80 20.89 -1.16 8.84
N THR A 81 21.57 -0.05 9.09
CA THR A 81 22.93 -0.02 9.66
C THR A 81 23.02 0.71 11.00
N SER A 82 21.89 0.84 11.70
CA SER A 82 21.78 1.37 13.04
C SER A 82 20.79 0.55 13.85
N ASN A 83 21.20 0.14 15.05
CA ASN A 83 20.32 -0.56 16.00
C ASN A 83 19.10 0.28 16.39
N GLU A 84 19.28 1.59 16.56
CA GLU A 84 18.21 2.51 16.88
C GLU A 84 17.13 2.54 15.76
N THR A 85 17.57 2.72 14.51
CA THR A 85 16.67 2.67 13.34
C THR A 85 15.99 1.31 13.21
N TYR A 86 16.70 0.21 13.52
CA TYR A 86 16.12 -1.12 13.49
C TYR A 86 15.07 -1.33 14.59
N GLN A 87 15.29 -0.83 15.79
CA GLN A 87 14.28 -0.85 16.87
C GLN A 87 13.04 -0.03 16.50
N GLN A 88 13.20 1.16 15.94
CA GLN A 88 12.08 1.97 15.43
C GLN A 88 11.30 1.22 14.34
N TYR A 89 11.99 0.53 13.44
CA TYR A 89 11.36 -0.32 12.44
C TYR A 89 10.54 -1.45 13.08
N LEU A 90 11.11 -2.17 14.06
CA LEU A 90 10.42 -3.25 14.79
C LEU A 90 9.22 -2.73 15.59
N GLU A 91 9.32 -1.56 16.22
CA GLU A 91 8.20 -0.92 16.93
C GLU A 91 7.09 -0.55 15.95
N THR A 92 7.43 0.02 14.80
CA THR A 92 6.46 0.35 13.74
C THR A 92 5.79 -0.92 13.20
N GLN A 93 6.54 -2.00 12.97
CA GLN A 93 5.99 -3.29 12.56
C GLN A 93 5.06 -3.86 13.62
N LYS A 94 5.47 -3.81 14.90
CA LYS A 94 4.65 -4.26 16.01
C LYS A 94 3.37 -3.44 16.17
N GLN A 95 3.44 -2.11 16.01
CA GLN A 95 2.26 -1.25 16.00
C GLN A 95 1.33 -1.56 14.81
N LEU A 96 1.89 -1.81 13.62
CA LEU A 96 1.12 -2.24 12.46
C LEU A 96 0.46 -3.62 12.67
N GLU A 97 1.15 -4.55 13.32
CA GLU A 97 0.57 -5.85 13.69
C GLU A 97 -0.48 -5.71 14.80
N LEU A 98 -0.25 -4.86 15.81
CA LEU A 98 -1.25 -4.54 16.85
C LEU A 98 -2.46 -3.83 16.23
N CYS A 99 -2.26 -2.85 15.36
CA CYS A 99 -3.36 -2.23 14.61
C CYS A 99 -4.09 -3.22 13.69
N LYS A 100 -3.39 -4.21 13.13
CA LYS A 100 -4.03 -5.31 12.40
C LYS A 100 -4.77 -6.27 13.33
N GLN A 101 -4.24 -6.54 14.52
CA GLN A 101 -4.89 -7.39 15.54
C GLN A 101 -6.01 -6.64 16.27
N GLU A 102 -5.89 -5.32 16.47
CA GLU A 102 -6.96 -4.47 17.01
C GLU A 102 -7.99 -4.08 15.93
N ALA A 103 -7.62 -4.14 14.64
CA ALA A 103 -8.56 -4.09 13.52
C ALA A 103 -9.33 -5.41 13.31
N ASP A 104 -9.04 -6.45 14.09
CA ASP A 104 -9.72 -7.75 14.11
C ASP A 104 -10.96 -7.90 15.04
N PRO A 105 -11.56 -6.82 15.59
CA PRO A 105 -12.99 -6.89 15.89
C PRO A 105 -13.83 -7.16 14.63
N LYS A 106 -13.29 -6.83 13.43
CA LYS A 106 -13.96 -7.14 12.15
C LYS A 106 -14.13 -8.63 11.89
N VAL A 107 -13.16 -9.47 12.22
CA VAL A 107 -13.26 -10.93 12.01
C VAL A 107 -14.31 -11.56 12.92
N GLN A 108 -14.44 -11.10 14.16
CA GLN A 108 -15.48 -11.60 15.08
C GLN A 108 -16.88 -11.04 14.77
N LEU A 109 -16.99 -9.85 14.18
CA LEU A 109 -18.24 -9.30 13.67
C LEU A 109 -18.67 -9.98 12.39
N GLU A 110 -17.75 -10.35 11.50
CA GLU A 110 -18.04 -11.06 10.25
C GLU A 110 -18.59 -12.49 10.49
N GLU A 111 -18.14 -13.20 11.53
CA GLU A 111 -18.67 -14.52 11.88
C GLU A 111 -20.13 -14.49 12.38
N ASN A 112 -20.62 -13.36 12.90
CA ASN A 112 -21.98 -13.18 13.39
C ASN A 112 -22.92 -12.46 12.40
N MET A 113 -22.39 -11.99 11.26
CA MET A 113 -23.17 -11.29 10.24
C MET A 113 -23.92 -12.27 9.34
N SER A 114 -25.10 -11.85 8.89
CA SER A 114 -25.85 -12.62 7.88
C SER A 114 -25.02 -12.75 6.58
N PRO A 115 -25.16 -13.86 5.84
CA PRO A 115 -24.47 -14.05 4.56
C PRO A 115 -24.74 -12.90 3.56
N GLU A 116 -25.92 -12.29 3.62
CA GLU A 116 -26.31 -11.14 2.79
C GLU A 116 -25.49 -9.90 3.15
N ALA A 117 -25.28 -9.65 4.45
CA ALA A 117 -24.50 -8.55 4.95
C ALA A 117 -23.02 -8.67 4.54
N GLN A 118 -22.43 -9.86 4.70
CA GLN A 118 -21.07 -10.15 4.27
C GLN A 118 -20.88 -9.91 2.77
N GLU A 119 -21.85 -10.34 1.95
CA GLU A 119 -21.78 -10.15 0.49
C GLU A 119 -21.89 -8.69 0.09
N VAL A 120 -22.69 -7.87 0.78
CA VAL A 120 -22.79 -6.43 0.54
C VAL A 120 -21.47 -5.73 0.86
N LEU A 121 -20.86 -6.03 1.99
CA LEU A 121 -19.56 -5.46 2.37
C LEU A 121 -18.43 -5.89 1.42
N ARG A 122 -18.43 -7.17 1.01
CA ARG A 122 -17.46 -7.67 0.03
C ARG A 122 -17.56 -6.91 -1.30
N LYS A 123 -18.79 -6.80 -1.84
CA LYS A 123 -19.05 -6.03 -3.08
C LYS A 123 -18.72 -4.55 -2.91
N GLY A 124 -19.01 -3.97 -1.75
CA GLY A 124 -18.65 -2.59 -1.43
C GLY A 124 -17.14 -2.34 -1.52
N ASN A 125 -16.35 -3.24 -0.95
CA ASN A 125 -14.90 -3.19 -1.04
C ASN A 125 -14.40 -3.33 -2.50
N GLU A 126 -15.04 -4.15 -3.34
CA GLU A 126 -14.70 -4.24 -4.77
C GLU A 126 -14.94 -2.91 -5.50
N PHE A 127 -16.00 -2.18 -5.17
CA PHE A 127 -16.25 -0.85 -5.74
C PHE A 127 -15.21 0.17 -5.25
N LEU A 128 -14.83 0.16 -3.97
CA LEU A 128 -13.77 1.03 -3.44
C LEU A 128 -12.44 0.80 -4.17
N VAL A 129 -12.07 -0.46 -4.41
CA VAL A 129 -10.84 -0.79 -5.18
C VAL A 129 -10.92 -0.23 -6.60
N LYS A 130 -12.08 -0.30 -7.27
CA LYS A 130 -12.26 0.25 -8.63
C LYS A 130 -12.17 1.76 -8.63
N ILE A 131 -12.86 2.46 -7.69
CA ILE A 131 -12.82 3.92 -7.56
C ILE A 131 -11.38 4.40 -7.33
N ARG A 132 -10.63 3.74 -6.44
CA ARG A 132 -9.21 4.04 -6.18
C ARG A 132 -8.36 3.86 -7.43
N LYS A 133 -8.53 2.75 -8.14
CA LYS A 133 -7.81 2.48 -9.38
C LYS A 133 -8.06 3.55 -10.44
N SER A 134 -9.30 3.99 -10.62
CA SER A 134 -9.64 5.08 -11.55
C SER A 134 -9.01 6.40 -11.09
N ASN A 135 -9.00 6.68 -9.77
CA ASN A 135 -8.33 7.88 -9.23
C ASN A 135 -6.83 7.91 -9.50
N ASP A 136 -6.15 6.74 -9.40
CA ASP A 136 -4.73 6.61 -9.71
C ASP A 136 -4.42 6.78 -11.20
N ALA A 137 -5.38 6.45 -12.08
CA ALA A 137 -5.24 6.53 -13.53
C ALA A 137 -5.58 7.92 -14.11
N ILE A 138 -6.44 8.69 -13.44
CA ILE A 138 -6.90 10.01 -13.90
C ILE A 138 -5.93 11.11 -13.44
N PRO A 139 -5.17 11.76 -14.34
CA PRO A 139 -4.31 12.87 -13.98
C PRO A 139 -5.13 14.16 -13.83
N GLY A 140 -5.12 14.79 -12.69
CA GLY A 140 -5.78 16.06 -12.44
C GLY A 140 -6.10 16.27 -10.98
N GLU A 141 -5.52 17.28 -10.35
CA GLU A 141 -5.66 17.51 -8.91
C GLU A 141 -7.12 17.76 -8.49
N GLU A 142 -7.90 18.50 -9.28
CA GLU A 142 -9.27 18.85 -8.94
C GLU A 142 -10.20 17.63 -8.95
N ILE A 143 -10.18 16.84 -10.03
CA ILE A 143 -11.00 15.64 -10.15
C ILE A 143 -10.54 14.56 -9.15
N SER A 144 -9.23 14.39 -8.96
CA SER A 144 -8.68 13.47 -7.99
C SER A 144 -9.11 13.80 -6.56
N ALA A 145 -9.19 15.08 -6.19
CA ALA A 145 -9.72 15.49 -4.89
C ALA A 145 -11.21 15.12 -4.72
N LYS A 146 -12.03 15.28 -5.78
CA LYS A 146 -13.45 14.89 -5.77
C LYS A 146 -13.64 13.38 -5.64
N ILE A 147 -12.83 12.59 -6.36
CA ILE A 147 -12.84 11.11 -6.29
C ILE A 147 -12.35 10.64 -4.92
N SER A 148 -11.27 11.22 -4.37
CA SER A 148 -10.76 10.88 -3.03
C SER A 148 -11.78 11.18 -1.94
N ARG A 149 -12.54 12.28 -2.05
CA ARG A 149 -13.65 12.59 -1.15
C ARG A 149 -14.73 11.50 -1.23
N MET A 150 -15.10 11.08 -2.44
CA MET A 150 -16.06 10.01 -2.66
C MET A 150 -15.60 8.69 -2.03
N GLU A 151 -14.36 8.30 -2.28
CA GLU A 151 -13.75 7.11 -1.69
C GLU A 151 -13.87 7.12 -0.17
N LEU A 152 -13.49 8.23 0.46
CA LEU A 152 -13.56 8.38 1.92
C LEU A 152 -14.99 8.23 2.45
N ILE A 153 -15.98 8.87 1.80
CA ILE A 153 -17.38 8.81 2.24
C ILE A 153 -17.92 7.37 2.10
N VAL A 154 -17.68 6.74 0.94
CA VAL A 154 -18.13 5.36 0.68
C VAL A 154 -17.46 4.38 1.64
N GLN A 155 -16.18 4.55 1.93
CA GLN A 155 -15.48 3.76 2.94
C GLN A 155 -16.15 3.90 4.31
N LYS A 156 -16.48 5.12 4.75
CA LYS A 156 -17.15 5.37 6.03
C LYS A 156 -18.55 4.77 6.09
N ILE A 157 -19.28 4.77 4.98
CA ILE A 157 -20.58 4.08 4.89
C ILE A 157 -20.43 2.58 5.15
N PHE A 158 -19.46 1.92 4.50
CA PHE A 158 -19.25 0.48 4.69
C PHE A 158 -18.62 0.13 6.06
N GLU A 159 -17.75 0.97 6.61
CA GLU A 159 -17.27 0.81 7.98
C GLU A 159 -18.44 0.83 8.96
N ARG A 160 -19.35 1.81 8.83
CA ARG A 160 -20.53 1.91 9.69
C ARG A 160 -21.49 0.74 9.50
N ALA A 161 -21.71 0.30 8.27
CA ALA A 161 -22.55 -0.87 7.97
C ALA A 161 -21.95 -2.19 8.51
N GLY A 162 -20.61 -2.27 8.61
CA GLY A 162 -19.94 -3.39 9.27
C GLY A 162 -20.15 -3.42 10.78
N GLU A 163 -20.18 -2.25 11.42
CA GLU A 163 -20.48 -2.10 12.85
C GLU A 163 -21.96 -2.28 13.16
N HIS A 164 -22.83 -1.89 12.23
CA HIS A 164 -24.30 -1.84 12.33
C HIS A 164 -24.95 -2.53 11.13
N PRO A 165 -25.02 -3.88 11.11
CA PRO A 165 -25.58 -4.62 9.99
C PRO A 165 -27.08 -4.34 9.69
N GLU A 166 -27.80 -3.78 10.66
CA GLU A 166 -29.20 -3.37 10.51
C GLU A 166 -29.40 -2.28 9.45
N VAL A 167 -28.37 -1.48 9.12
CA VAL A 167 -28.45 -0.43 8.09
C VAL A 167 -28.19 -0.95 6.67
N ILE A 168 -27.82 -2.21 6.50
CA ILE A 168 -27.50 -2.79 5.18
C ILE A 168 -28.65 -2.68 4.17
N PRO A 169 -29.93 -2.86 4.55
CA PRO A 169 -31.05 -2.65 3.64
C PRO A 169 -31.07 -1.24 3.01
N ASP A 170 -30.62 -0.22 3.73
CA ASP A 170 -30.59 1.17 3.26
C ASP A 170 -29.49 1.40 2.21
N LEU A 171 -28.49 0.53 2.16
CA LEU A 171 -27.41 0.56 1.17
C LEU A 171 -27.80 -0.02 -0.18
N LYS A 172 -28.98 -0.64 -0.32
CA LYS A 172 -29.39 -1.31 -1.55
C LYS A 172 -29.30 -0.40 -2.76
N LYS A 173 -29.80 0.83 -2.65
CA LYS A 173 -29.77 1.81 -3.76
C LYS A 173 -28.35 2.27 -4.07
N LEU A 174 -27.48 2.39 -3.05
CA LEU A 174 -26.06 2.68 -3.22
C LEU A 174 -25.39 1.57 -4.03
N MET A 175 -25.62 0.31 -3.64
CA MET A 175 -24.98 -0.87 -4.22
C MET A 175 -25.48 -1.19 -5.63
N ASP A 176 -26.78 -1.13 -5.84
CA ASP A 176 -27.41 -1.60 -7.09
C ASP A 176 -27.37 -0.53 -8.19
N TYR A 177 -27.27 0.75 -7.83
CA TYR A 177 -27.39 1.85 -8.77
C TYR A 177 -26.22 2.83 -8.71
N TYR A 178 -25.95 3.45 -7.55
CA TYR A 178 -25.00 4.58 -7.51
C TYR A 178 -23.55 4.17 -7.71
N LEU A 179 -23.06 3.12 -7.04
CA LEU A 179 -21.67 2.67 -7.20
C LEU A 179 -21.37 2.12 -8.60
N PRO A 180 -22.23 1.28 -9.21
CA PRO A 180 -22.04 0.88 -10.61
C PRO A 180 -22.03 2.05 -11.59
N MET A 181 -22.89 3.06 -11.36
CA MET A 181 -22.93 4.27 -12.18
C MET A 181 -21.65 5.11 -11.99
N THR A 182 -21.20 5.26 -10.76
CA THR A 182 -19.95 5.96 -10.43
C THR A 182 -18.76 5.38 -11.19
N VAL A 183 -18.58 4.05 -11.13
CA VAL A 183 -17.47 3.38 -11.85
C VAL A 183 -17.55 3.68 -13.36
N LYS A 184 -18.74 3.59 -13.96
CA LYS A 184 -18.91 3.91 -15.37
C LYS A 184 -18.59 5.36 -15.72
N LEU A 185 -18.91 6.31 -14.84
CA LEU A 185 -18.56 7.73 -15.03
C LEU A 185 -17.06 7.94 -14.97
N LEU A 186 -16.38 7.26 -14.02
CA LEU A 186 -14.92 7.35 -13.89
C LEU A 186 -14.22 6.69 -15.08
N ASP A 187 -14.68 5.54 -15.54
CA ASP A 187 -14.15 4.86 -16.73
C ASP A 187 -14.31 5.76 -17.98
N ALA A 188 -15.47 6.40 -18.13
CA ALA A 188 -15.71 7.33 -19.24
C ALA A 188 -14.83 8.58 -19.16
N TYR A 189 -14.58 9.11 -17.96
CA TYR A 189 -13.66 10.22 -17.75
C TYR A 189 -12.22 9.85 -18.12
N GLU A 190 -11.74 8.68 -17.66
CA GLU A 190 -10.41 8.13 -17.98
C GLU A 190 -10.24 7.97 -19.50
N ASP A 191 -11.23 7.38 -20.17
CA ASP A 191 -11.22 7.21 -21.62
C ASP A 191 -11.16 8.57 -22.37
N MET A 192 -11.88 9.57 -21.89
CA MET A 192 -11.85 10.93 -22.48
C MET A 192 -10.51 11.62 -22.20
N ASP A 193 -9.97 11.46 -21.01
CA ASP A 193 -8.68 12.07 -20.63
C ASP A 193 -7.51 11.50 -21.44
N GLY A 194 -7.56 10.21 -21.77
CA GLY A 194 -6.59 9.51 -22.61
C GLY A 194 -6.62 9.91 -24.08
N GLN A 195 -7.59 10.73 -24.56
CA GLN A 195 -7.67 11.13 -25.96
C GLN A 195 -6.58 12.15 -26.32
N PRO A 196 -5.89 11.98 -27.43
CA PRO A 196 -4.80 12.88 -27.85
C PRO A 196 -5.28 14.27 -28.25
N VAL A 197 -6.59 14.43 -28.53
CA VAL A 197 -7.20 15.70 -28.91
C VAL A 197 -8.34 16.01 -27.94
N GLN A 198 -8.18 17.05 -27.15
CA GLN A 198 -9.16 17.51 -26.16
C GLN A 198 -10.07 18.59 -26.80
N GLY A 199 -11.02 18.16 -27.64
CA GLY A 199 -11.99 19.06 -28.29
C GLY A 199 -13.05 19.59 -27.30
N GLU A 200 -13.83 20.60 -27.73
CA GLU A 200 -14.86 21.21 -26.89
C GLU A 200 -15.87 20.21 -26.31
N ASN A 201 -16.27 19.21 -27.10
CA ASN A 201 -17.21 18.18 -26.65
C ASN A 201 -16.61 17.32 -25.52
N ILE A 202 -15.33 16.91 -25.63
CA ILE A 202 -14.65 16.12 -24.59
C ILE A 202 -14.52 16.96 -23.32
N THR A 203 -14.10 18.21 -23.45
CA THR A 203 -13.96 19.11 -22.29
C THR A 203 -15.30 19.37 -21.60
N ALA A 204 -16.38 19.58 -22.37
CA ALA A 204 -17.72 19.74 -21.83
C ALA A 204 -18.22 18.48 -21.12
N SER A 205 -18.02 17.29 -21.73
CA SER A 205 -18.44 16.03 -21.12
C SER A 205 -17.65 15.70 -19.85
N LYS A 206 -16.35 15.96 -19.81
CA LYS A 206 -15.54 15.82 -18.58
C LYS A 206 -16.08 16.70 -17.45
N LYS A 207 -16.39 17.96 -17.76
CA LYS A 207 -16.98 18.88 -16.77
C LYS A 207 -18.34 18.40 -16.26
N GLU A 208 -19.21 17.88 -17.12
CA GLU A 208 -20.49 17.31 -16.73
C GLU A 208 -20.33 16.11 -15.79
N ILE A 209 -19.33 15.25 -16.05
CA ILE A 209 -18.98 14.14 -15.14
C ILE A 209 -18.50 14.68 -13.80
N GLU A 210 -17.64 15.69 -13.76
CA GLU A 210 -17.16 16.32 -12.52
C GLU A 210 -18.31 16.90 -11.67
N GLU A 211 -19.26 17.60 -12.29
CA GLU A 211 -20.46 18.12 -11.63
C GLU A 211 -21.37 16.98 -11.11
N THR A 212 -21.42 15.86 -11.85
CA THR A 212 -22.16 14.66 -11.42
C THR A 212 -21.49 14.00 -10.21
N ILE A 213 -20.13 13.93 -10.19
CA ILE A 213 -19.37 13.41 -9.04
C ILE A 213 -19.61 14.28 -7.80
N ASP A 214 -19.64 15.60 -7.93
CA ASP A 214 -19.98 16.49 -6.81
C ASP A 214 -21.37 16.23 -6.27
N THR A 215 -22.34 16.01 -7.16
CA THR A 215 -23.73 15.68 -6.78
C THR A 215 -23.80 14.33 -6.06
N LEU A 216 -23.05 13.32 -6.52
CA LEU A 216 -22.96 12.02 -5.87
C LEU A 216 -22.29 12.12 -4.50
N ASN A 217 -21.23 12.91 -4.36
CA ASN A 217 -20.60 13.17 -3.06
C ASN A 217 -21.60 13.72 -2.04
N ILE A 218 -22.39 14.71 -2.43
CA ILE A 218 -23.45 15.28 -1.56
C ILE A 218 -24.50 14.22 -1.21
N ALA A 219 -24.90 13.37 -2.17
CA ALA A 219 -25.87 12.31 -1.92
C ALA A 219 -25.33 11.25 -0.96
N PHE A 220 -24.06 10.87 -1.10
CA PHE A 220 -23.40 9.89 -0.22
C PHE A 220 -23.16 10.44 1.19
N GLU A 221 -22.83 11.74 1.33
CA GLU A 221 -22.76 12.40 2.63
C GLU A 221 -24.10 12.39 3.36
N LYS A 222 -25.20 12.66 2.65
CA LYS A 222 -26.55 12.58 3.24
C LYS A 222 -26.92 11.17 3.65
N LEU A 223 -26.52 10.16 2.86
CA LEU A 223 -26.72 8.76 3.24
C LEU A 223 -25.91 8.41 4.49
N LEU A 224 -24.64 8.80 4.56
CA LEU A 224 -23.80 8.59 5.73
C LEU A 224 -24.40 9.24 6.97
N ASP A 225 -24.86 10.50 6.86
CA ASP A 225 -25.51 11.23 7.95
C ASP A 225 -26.81 10.52 8.43
N SER A 226 -27.62 9.99 7.50
CA SER A 226 -28.85 9.22 7.85
C SER A 226 -28.50 7.96 8.63
N ILE A 227 -27.49 7.20 8.17
CA ILE A 227 -27.02 5.97 8.82
C ILE A 227 -26.54 6.28 10.25
N PHE A 228 -25.77 7.36 10.44
CA PHE A 228 -25.31 7.76 11.76
C PHE A 228 -26.47 8.15 12.68
N ARG A 229 -27.46 8.87 12.17
CA ARG A 229 -28.65 9.26 12.95
C ARG A 229 -29.45 8.04 13.37
N ASP A 230 -29.72 7.11 12.47
CA ASP A 230 -30.55 5.95 12.73
C ASP A 230 -29.89 5.02 13.76
N THR A 231 -28.57 4.85 13.71
CA THR A 231 -27.80 4.08 14.70
C THR A 231 -27.59 4.80 16.05
N ALA A 232 -27.64 6.14 16.08
CA ALA A 232 -27.54 6.89 17.34
C ALA A 232 -28.83 6.83 18.20
N TRP A 233 -29.99 6.61 17.58
CA TRP A 233 -31.27 6.49 18.28
C TRP A 233 -31.43 5.13 18.99
N ASP A 234 -30.85 4.05 18.46
CA ASP A 234 -30.91 2.73 19.11
C ASP A 234 -30.17 2.73 20.47
N VAL A 235 -29.07 3.44 20.59
CA VAL A 235 -28.31 3.57 21.86
C VAL A 235 -29.13 4.30 22.94
N SER A 236 -30.06 5.19 22.56
CA SER A 236 -30.86 5.97 23.53
C SER A 236 -32.11 5.21 24.04
N THR A 237 -32.57 4.19 23.33
CA THR A 237 -33.71 3.36 23.74
C THR A 237 -33.33 2.23 24.69
N ASP A 238 -32.07 1.80 24.72
CA ASP A 238 -31.56 0.77 25.64
C ASP A 238 -31.23 1.32 27.06
N ILE A 239 -31.39 2.62 27.30
CA ILE A 239 -31.07 3.28 28.58
C ILE A 239 -32.36 3.70 29.33
N SER A 240 -33.54 3.21 28.96
CA SER A 240 -34.81 3.57 29.62
C SER A 240 -35.40 2.42 30.41
#